data_4fcf044b6ba59f0c2354673b87481825
#
_entry.id   4fcf044b6ba59f0c2354673b87481825
#
_cell.length_a   1.000
_cell.length_b   1.000
_cell.length_c   1.000
_cell.angle_alpha   90.00
_cell.angle_beta   90.00
_cell.angle_gamma   90.00
#
_symmetry.space_group_name_H-M   'P 1'
#
loop_
_entity.id
_entity.type
_entity.pdbx_description
1 polymer ?
#
loop_
_entity_poly.entity_id
_entity_poly.type
_entity_poly.pdbx_seq_one_letter_code
_entity_poly.pdbx_strand_id
1 'polypeptide(L)'
;MEPLPMLNARLLAFALAAPMLALAPGAAAQDVWDDPGGVESEVSVELALVAAPDADETVLGLAKAQMALNYVLMNGAEIGAVGGLELQRDHPARAGFSGVFLPSAGAGASSGGAFSGLARGDTPADRDLRISLETAYVYINGGYGEARLGADDGVATRFFEGGPALFAYSGLVNPALDPTGEIIARTDHDLTGPAAKISYATPRILGLRGGVSYTPTADRRGVDRDTETAFPGSARPEIEDAFEVALNLSRRLPQSGVRLRAAAAYSQADTRFAPDPTLYGTVETWSAGASAEFSRLKVGGSYLNSNNGIAAGPGDYSAWAVSAAIPFGKVEAVAEVSGADDEFAGLTSDSWQIGLVWKPSEDWRLASGWREVDTGYLNSGGQLPSMGGSRSGIVIEITRSL
;
A
#
# COMPACT_ATOMS: atom_id res chain seq x y z
N MET A 1 -39.23 -25.01 7.96
CA MET A 1 -38.80 -23.68 8.36
C MET A 1 -37.31 -23.63 8.14
N GLU A 2 -36.90 -23.22 6.95
CA GLU A 2 -35.51 -23.01 6.61
C GLU A 2 -35.01 -21.71 7.27
N PRO A 3 -33.81 -21.69 7.85
CA PRO A 3 -33.26 -20.43 8.39
C PRO A 3 -32.92 -19.50 7.21
N LEU A 4 -33.47 -18.31 7.23
CA LEU A 4 -33.12 -17.20 6.33
C LEU A 4 -31.61 -16.95 6.41
N PRO A 5 -30.92 -16.75 5.28
CA PRO A 5 -29.48 -16.65 5.21
C PRO A 5 -28.99 -15.40 5.96
N MET A 6 -27.87 -15.54 6.63
CA MET A 6 -27.14 -14.49 7.39
C MET A 6 -26.63 -13.30 6.54
N LEU A 7 -27.13 -13.15 5.32
CA LEU A 7 -26.81 -12.07 4.39
C LEU A 7 -27.24 -10.68 4.89
N ASN A 8 -28.24 -10.63 5.80
CA ASN A 8 -28.87 -9.36 6.19
C ASN A 8 -28.09 -8.55 7.25
N ALA A 9 -27.25 -9.17 8.07
CA ALA A 9 -26.52 -8.45 9.10
C ALA A 9 -25.24 -7.76 8.53
N ARG A 10 -24.64 -8.36 7.53
CA ARG A 10 -23.43 -7.83 6.86
C ARG A 10 -23.75 -6.65 5.95
N LEU A 11 -24.90 -6.69 5.26
CA LEU A 11 -25.45 -5.56 4.49
C LEU A 11 -25.90 -4.39 5.38
N LEU A 12 -26.36 -4.67 6.60
CA LEU A 12 -26.81 -3.62 7.54
C LEU A 12 -25.63 -2.80 8.10
N ALA A 13 -24.47 -3.40 8.32
CA ALA A 13 -23.28 -2.69 8.79
C ALA A 13 -22.74 -1.70 7.73
N PHE A 14 -22.83 -2.05 6.44
CA PHE A 14 -22.48 -1.15 5.35
C PHE A 14 -23.60 -0.17 4.98
N ALA A 15 -24.87 -0.51 5.19
CA ALA A 15 -25.97 0.43 5.06
C ALA A 15 -25.92 1.57 6.09
N LEU A 16 -25.19 1.39 7.20
CA LEU A 16 -24.88 2.46 8.17
C LEU A 16 -23.68 3.32 7.75
N ALA A 17 -22.77 2.81 6.93
CA ALA A 17 -21.67 3.59 6.35
C ALA A 17 -22.12 4.43 5.14
N ALA A 18 -23.11 3.97 4.38
CA ALA A 18 -23.66 4.72 3.23
C ALA A 18 -24.23 6.10 3.59
N PRO A 19 -24.94 6.31 4.73
CA PRO A 19 -25.36 7.66 5.13
C PRO A 19 -24.20 8.54 5.64
N MET A 20 -23.08 7.98 6.12
CA MET A 20 -21.89 8.78 6.42
C MET A 20 -21.23 9.32 5.14
N LEU A 21 -21.30 8.59 4.03
CA LEU A 21 -20.92 9.10 2.71
C LEU A 21 -21.78 10.30 2.25
N ALA A 22 -23.02 10.39 2.72
CA ALA A 22 -23.97 11.44 2.35
C ALA A 22 -24.01 12.62 3.33
N LEU A 23 -23.55 12.42 4.57
CA LEU A 23 -23.74 13.36 5.69
C LEU A 23 -22.45 14.03 6.17
N ALA A 24 -21.28 13.73 5.60
CA ALA A 24 -20.11 14.54 5.88
C ALA A 24 -20.40 15.97 5.36
N PRO A 25 -20.59 16.97 6.24
CA PRO A 25 -20.71 18.34 5.80
C PRO A 25 -19.42 18.63 5.03
N GLY A 26 -19.54 19.13 3.79
CA GLY A 26 -18.39 19.65 3.10
C GLY A 26 -17.65 20.54 4.11
N ALA A 27 -16.38 20.20 4.37
CA ALA A 27 -15.54 21.10 5.12
C ALA A 27 -15.59 22.42 4.36
N ALA A 28 -16.37 23.36 4.84
CA ALA A 28 -16.36 24.71 4.31
C ALA A 28 -14.92 25.16 4.54
N ALA A 29 -14.17 25.36 3.45
CA ALA A 29 -12.93 26.09 3.50
C ALA A 29 -13.26 27.36 4.29
N GLN A 30 -12.84 27.43 5.55
CA GLN A 30 -12.94 28.69 6.29
C GLN A 30 -12.05 29.64 5.53
N ASP A 31 -12.64 30.74 5.09
CA ASP A 31 -11.89 31.88 4.54
C ASP A 31 -10.78 32.21 5.55
N VAL A 32 -9.57 31.84 5.19
CA VAL A 32 -8.38 32.13 5.98
C VAL A 32 -8.24 33.65 5.95
N TRP A 33 -8.38 34.26 7.09
CA TRP A 33 -7.98 35.62 7.30
C TRP A 33 -6.48 35.72 6.98
N ASP A 34 -6.11 36.63 6.09
CA ASP A 34 -4.72 36.97 5.73
C ASP A 34 -3.96 37.54 6.96
N ASP A 35 -3.81 36.74 8.01
CA ASP A 35 -2.96 37.09 9.15
C ASP A 35 -1.65 36.31 8.98
N PRO A 36 -0.53 36.96 8.58
CA PRO A 36 0.75 36.26 8.48
C PRO A 36 1.16 35.81 9.88
N GLY A 37 1.02 34.48 10.15
CA GLY A 37 1.29 33.85 11.43
C GLY A 37 0.08 33.14 12.04
N GLY A 38 -1.01 32.92 11.32
CA GLY A 38 -2.14 32.08 11.75
C GLY A 38 -1.81 30.57 11.69
N VAL A 39 -2.42 29.81 12.59
CA VAL A 39 -2.44 28.34 12.50
C VAL A 39 -3.51 27.94 11.50
N GLU A 40 -3.12 27.23 10.46
CA GLU A 40 -4.03 26.63 9.50
C GLU A 40 -4.31 25.19 9.91
N SER A 41 -5.55 24.72 9.72
CA SER A 41 -5.94 23.34 9.95
C SER A 41 -6.65 22.79 8.74
N GLU A 42 -6.27 21.59 8.35
CA GLU A 42 -6.88 20.84 7.27
C GLU A 42 -7.34 19.48 7.79
N VAL A 43 -8.54 19.06 7.41
CA VAL A 43 -9.07 17.73 7.70
C VAL A 43 -9.43 17.10 6.36
N SER A 44 -8.91 15.93 6.11
CA SER A 44 -9.26 15.12 4.94
C SER A 44 -9.83 13.78 5.36
N VAL A 45 -10.83 13.32 4.62
CA VAL A 45 -11.42 12.00 4.79
C VAL A 45 -11.46 11.32 3.43
N GLU A 46 -10.99 10.09 3.39
CA GLU A 46 -11.01 9.28 2.19
C GLU A 46 -11.77 8.00 2.45
N LEU A 47 -12.67 7.65 1.54
CA LEU A 47 -13.53 6.49 1.64
C LEU A 47 -13.39 5.66 0.37
N ALA A 48 -13.22 4.35 0.53
CA ALA A 48 -13.20 3.41 -0.58
C ALA A 48 -14.13 2.23 -0.30
N LEU A 49 -14.86 1.83 -1.33
CA LEU A 49 -15.69 0.63 -1.36
C LEU A 49 -15.31 -0.19 -2.58
N VAL A 50 -15.01 -1.45 -2.36
CA VAL A 50 -14.71 -2.42 -3.41
C VAL A 50 -15.77 -3.50 -3.43
N ALA A 51 -16.34 -3.78 -4.59
CA ALA A 51 -17.28 -4.86 -4.81
C ALA A 51 -16.71 -5.81 -5.87
N ALA A 52 -16.68 -7.10 -5.55
CA ALA A 52 -16.25 -8.17 -6.44
C ALA A 52 -17.25 -9.33 -6.34
N PRO A 53 -18.32 -9.34 -7.17
CA PRO A 53 -19.43 -10.29 -7.04
C PRO A 53 -19.03 -11.76 -7.19
N ASP A 54 -17.94 -12.00 -7.93
CA ASP A 54 -17.44 -13.35 -8.20
C ASP A 54 -16.36 -13.81 -7.22
N ALA A 55 -15.97 -12.96 -6.26
CA ALA A 55 -14.97 -13.28 -5.24
C ALA A 55 -15.59 -13.84 -3.96
N ASP A 56 -14.78 -14.52 -3.16
CA ASP A 56 -15.20 -15.08 -1.86
C ASP A 56 -15.65 -13.98 -0.90
N GLU A 57 -14.95 -12.83 -0.90
CA GLU A 57 -15.35 -11.61 -0.21
C GLU A 57 -15.92 -10.61 -1.21
N THR A 58 -17.24 -10.51 -1.22
CA THR A 58 -17.96 -9.71 -2.21
C THR A 58 -17.88 -8.21 -2.00
N VAL A 59 -17.61 -7.74 -0.78
CA VAL A 59 -17.55 -6.32 -0.45
C VAL A 59 -16.46 -6.04 0.57
N LEU A 60 -15.55 -5.17 0.23
CA LEU A 60 -14.47 -4.65 1.07
C LEU A 60 -14.57 -3.15 1.22
N GLY A 61 -13.95 -2.59 2.24
CA GLY A 61 -14.01 -1.15 2.46
C GLY A 61 -12.84 -0.60 3.27
N LEU A 62 -12.55 0.67 3.03
CA LEU A 62 -11.51 1.43 3.70
C LEU A 62 -12.01 2.84 3.99
N ALA A 63 -11.67 3.35 5.15
CA ALA A 63 -11.87 4.74 5.52
C ALA A 63 -10.58 5.28 6.15
N LYS A 64 -10.06 6.38 5.62
CA LYS A 64 -8.94 7.14 6.16
C LYS A 64 -9.44 8.49 6.63
N ALA A 65 -8.93 8.95 7.77
CA ALA A 65 -9.17 10.31 8.26
C ALA A 65 -7.83 10.89 8.70
N GLN A 66 -7.51 12.08 8.20
CA GLN A 66 -6.27 12.77 8.52
C GLN A 66 -6.56 14.20 8.91
N MET A 67 -5.83 14.69 9.90
CA MET A 67 -5.82 16.09 10.31
C MET A 67 -4.39 16.62 10.22
N ALA A 68 -4.23 17.75 9.59
CA ALA A 68 -2.99 18.50 9.52
C ALA A 68 -3.16 19.87 10.20
N LEU A 69 -2.13 20.29 10.94
CA LEU A 69 -2.01 21.61 11.52
C LEU A 69 -0.69 22.19 11.03
N ASN A 70 -0.72 23.40 10.50
CA ASN A 70 0.48 24.07 10.00
C ASN A 70 0.54 25.52 10.47
N TYR A 71 1.75 26.03 10.56
CA TYR A 71 2.07 27.41 10.91
C TYR A 71 3.24 27.90 10.09
N VAL A 72 3.07 29.00 9.38
CA VAL A 72 4.13 29.62 8.57
C VAL A 72 4.88 30.65 9.40
N LEU A 73 6.18 30.43 9.56
CA LEU A 73 7.08 31.34 10.25
C LEU A 73 7.38 32.60 9.40
N MET A 74 7.77 33.66 10.03
CA MET A 74 8.12 34.93 9.36
C MET A 74 9.24 34.82 8.31
N ASN A 75 10.10 33.80 8.42
CA ASN A 75 11.16 33.50 7.46
C ASN A 75 10.70 32.63 6.29
N GLY A 76 9.39 32.32 6.20
CA GLY A 76 8.80 31.46 5.18
C GLY A 76 8.97 29.96 5.40
N ALA A 77 9.54 29.54 6.52
CA ALA A 77 9.52 28.12 6.88
C ALA A 77 8.16 27.76 7.48
N GLU A 78 7.68 26.58 7.16
CA GLU A 78 6.44 25.99 7.66
C GLU A 78 6.77 24.93 8.71
N ILE A 79 6.09 24.96 9.83
CA ILE A 79 6.13 23.90 10.84
C ILE A 79 4.71 23.36 11.01
N GLY A 80 4.59 22.06 11.22
CA GLY A 80 3.27 21.46 11.38
C GLY A 80 3.28 20.10 12.05
N ALA A 81 2.08 19.58 12.24
CA ALA A 81 1.82 18.26 12.76
C ALA A 81 0.71 17.60 11.96
N VAL A 82 0.84 16.30 11.75
CA VAL A 82 -0.13 15.49 11.03
C VAL A 82 -0.49 14.28 11.87
N GLY A 83 -1.78 13.93 11.92
CA GLY A 83 -2.27 12.71 12.55
C GLY A 83 -3.35 12.07 11.68
N GLY A 84 -3.29 10.77 11.49
CA GLY A 84 -4.21 10.02 10.64
C GLY A 84 -4.52 8.63 11.16
N LEU A 85 -5.75 8.19 10.93
CA LEU A 85 -6.26 6.87 11.27
C LEU A 85 -6.80 6.20 10.01
N GLU A 86 -6.59 4.89 9.91
CA GLU A 86 -7.18 4.03 8.90
C GLU A 86 -8.05 2.96 9.54
N LEU A 87 -9.24 2.80 8.97
CA LEU A 87 -10.17 1.72 9.26
C LEU A 87 -10.35 0.89 8.00
N GLN A 88 -10.11 -0.42 8.09
CA GLN A 88 -10.12 -1.30 6.93
C GLN A 88 -10.92 -2.57 7.21
N ARG A 89 -11.70 -2.99 6.21
CA ARG A 89 -12.26 -4.32 6.09
C ARG A 89 -11.74 -4.94 4.81
N ASP A 90 -10.89 -5.95 4.93
CA ASP A 90 -10.26 -6.64 3.82
C ASP A 90 -10.52 -8.15 3.86
N HIS A 91 -10.06 -8.87 2.86
CA HIS A 91 -10.19 -10.33 2.77
C HIS A 91 -9.44 -11.01 3.93
N PRO A 92 -10.10 -11.88 4.71
CA PRO A 92 -9.49 -12.48 5.90
C PRO A 92 -8.32 -13.42 5.58
N ALA A 93 -8.30 -14.03 4.41
CA ALA A 93 -7.23 -14.92 3.96
C ALA A 93 -6.22 -14.24 3.02
N ARG A 94 -6.09 -12.90 3.10
CA ARG A 94 -5.17 -12.16 2.26
C ARG A 94 -3.71 -12.53 2.52
N ALA A 95 -2.95 -12.73 1.45
CA ALA A 95 -1.52 -12.97 1.50
C ALA A 95 -0.74 -11.81 2.16
N GLY A 96 0.21 -12.13 3.04
CA GLY A 96 1.02 -11.15 3.77
C GLY A 96 0.30 -10.45 4.92
N PHE A 97 -0.97 -10.56 4.97
CA PHE A 97 -1.85 -9.92 5.93
C PHE A 97 -2.46 -10.89 6.94
N SER A 98 -3.16 -11.87 6.46
CA SER A 98 -3.59 -13.02 7.22
C SER A 98 -2.69 -14.23 6.96
N GLY A 99 -1.72 -14.05 6.08
CA GLY A 99 -0.80 -15.05 5.64
C GLY A 99 -1.39 -15.99 4.60
N VAL A 100 -0.68 -16.18 3.50
CA VAL A 100 -0.89 -17.37 2.68
C VAL A 100 -0.12 -18.48 3.34
N PHE A 101 -0.82 -19.53 3.74
CA PHE A 101 -0.24 -20.58 4.54
C PHE A 101 0.04 -21.80 3.71
N LEU A 102 1.30 -22.14 3.63
CA LEU A 102 1.68 -23.50 3.36
C LEU A 102 1.55 -24.26 4.68
N PRO A 103 0.77 -25.31 4.75
CA PRO A 103 0.72 -26.16 5.93
C PRO A 103 2.15 -26.62 6.24
N SER A 104 2.78 -26.07 7.26
CA SER A 104 4.06 -26.60 7.74
C SER A 104 3.78 -27.90 8.48
N ALA A 105 4.50 -28.93 8.12
CA ALA A 105 4.50 -30.18 8.89
C ALA A 105 5.21 -29.96 10.22
N GLY A 106 4.55 -29.33 11.18
CA GLY A 106 5.08 -29.14 12.53
C GLY A 106 4.59 -27.87 13.18
N ALA A 107 4.19 -27.94 14.44
CA ALA A 107 3.86 -26.81 15.29
C ALA A 107 5.11 -25.96 15.54
N GLY A 108 5.37 -25.02 14.65
CA GLY A 108 6.42 -24.01 14.78
C GLY A 108 5.83 -22.63 14.58
N ALA A 109 6.42 -21.61 15.19
CA ALA A 109 6.07 -20.22 14.95
C ALA A 109 6.10 -19.94 13.45
N SER A 110 5.02 -19.39 12.90
CA SER A 110 5.02 -18.95 11.51
C SER A 110 6.00 -17.79 11.35
N SER A 111 6.86 -17.86 10.35
CA SER A 111 7.80 -16.80 10.01
C SER A 111 7.52 -16.33 8.59
N GLY A 112 7.50 -15.04 8.37
CA GLY A 112 7.33 -14.42 7.06
C GLY A 112 8.59 -13.76 6.58
N GLY A 113 8.71 -13.51 5.28
CA GLY A 113 9.77 -12.66 4.74
C GLY A 113 9.77 -11.30 5.44
N ALA A 114 10.94 -10.77 5.80
CA ALA A 114 11.01 -9.50 6.52
C ALA A 114 10.44 -8.35 5.69
N PHE A 115 10.62 -8.36 4.37
CA PHE A 115 10.02 -7.40 3.46
C PHE A 115 8.61 -7.83 3.03
N SER A 116 8.46 -8.97 2.42
CA SER A 116 7.20 -9.39 1.79
C SER A 116 6.07 -9.59 2.80
N GLY A 117 6.39 -9.99 4.02
CA GLY A 117 5.42 -10.40 5.02
C GLY A 117 4.70 -11.71 4.69
N LEU A 118 5.02 -12.34 3.57
CA LEU A 118 4.43 -13.62 3.17
C LEU A 118 4.96 -14.73 4.08
N ALA A 119 4.06 -15.48 4.69
CA ALA A 119 4.41 -16.44 5.73
C ALA A 119 3.96 -17.85 5.37
N ARG A 120 4.63 -18.82 5.97
CA ARG A 120 4.20 -20.23 6.02
C ARG A 120 3.60 -20.50 7.40
N GLY A 121 2.41 -21.08 7.47
CA GLY A 121 1.78 -21.40 8.76
C GLY A 121 0.32 -21.81 8.67
N ASP A 122 -0.34 -21.86 9.82
CA ASP A 122 -1.74 -22.22 9.91
C ASP A 122 -2.68 -21.12 9.43
N THR A 123 -3.92 -21.46 9.10
CA THR A 123 -4.95 -20.49 8.71
C THR A 123 -5.20 -19.47 9.82
N PRO A 124 -5.20 -18.18 9.53
CA PRO A 124 -5.41 -17.14 10.52
C PRO A 124 -6.82 -17.15 11.12
N ALA A 125 -6.93 -16.52 12.27
CA ALA A 125 -8.24 -16.17 12.79
C ALA A 125 -8.92 -15.15 11.87
N ASP A 126 -10.19 -15.39 11.55
CA ASP A 126 -11.02 -14.47 10.78
C ASP A 126 -11.13 -13.12 11.52
N ARG A 127 -10.67 -12.05 10.90
CA ARG A 127 -10.75 -10.68 11.42
C ARG A 127 -11.16 -9.75 10.32
N ASP A 128 -12.44 -9.44 10.29
CA ASP A 128 -13.04 -8.63 9.25
C ASP A 128 -12.64 -7.15 9.32
N LEU A 129 -12.54 -6.58 10.51
CA LEU A 129 -12.38 -5.13 10.70
C LEU A 129 -11.11 -4.80 11.49
N ARG A 130 -10.34 -3.86 10.97
CA ARG A 130 -9.05 -3.42 11.51
C ARG A 130 -8.99 -1.91 11.59
N ILE A 131 -8.29 -1.41 12.59
CA ILE A 131 -8.01 0.01 12.77
C ILE A 131 -6.53 0.19 13.08
N SER A 132 -5.91 1.17 12.46
CA SER A 132 -4.51 1.53 12.70
C SER A 132 -4.31 3.03 12.74
N LEU A 133 -3.29 3.46 13.49
CA LEU A 133 -2.71 4.78 13.35
C LEU A 133 -1.86 4.77 12.07
N GLU A 134 -2.30 5.44 11.03
CA GLU A 134 -1.59 5.49 9.75
C GLU A 134 -0.41 6.47 9.82
N THR A 135 -0.60 7.60 10.47
CA THR A 135 0.43 8.64 10.56
C THR A 135 0.28 9.46 11.83
N ALA A 136 1.40 9.86 12.43
CA ALA A 136 1.47 10.80 13.55
C ALA A 136 2.87 11.41 13.61
N TYR A 137 3.10 12.54 12.95
CA TYR A 137 4.41 13.18 12.88
C TYR A 137 4.33 14.69 12.98
N VAL A 138 5.46 15.29 13.32
CA VAL A 138 5.71 16.72 13.20
C VAL A 138 6.71 16.98 12.07
N TYR A 139 6.62 18.16 11.44
CA TYR A 139 7.52 18.50 10.35
C TYR A 139 7.94 19.95 10.35
N ILE A 140 9.07 20.19 9.70
CA ILE A 140 9.52 21.52 9.28
C ILE A 140 9.84 21.47 7.79
N ASN A 141 9.30 22.40 7.03
CA ASN A 141 9.50 22.53 5.59
C ASN A 141 9.96 23.95 5.24
N GLY A 142 10.89 24.07 4.31
CA GLY A 142 11.39 25.37 3.89
C GLY A 142 12.36 25.30 2.72
N GLY A 143 13.07 26.39 2.46
CA GLY A 143 14.01 26.49 1.34
C GLY A 143 15.14 25.44 1.34
N TYR A 144 15.43 24.83 2.48
CA TYR A 144 16.45 23.78 2.63
C TYR A 144 15.89 22.37 2.52
N GLY A 145 14.57 22.21 2.36
CA GLY A 145 13.90 20.92 2.31
C GLY A 145 12.95 20.70 3.46
N GLU A 146 12.58 19.44 3.67
CA GLU A 146 11.59 18.99 4.65
C GLU A 146 12.21 17.96 5.59
N ALA A 147 12.08 18.18 6.89
CA ALA A 147 12.39 17.18 7.91
C ALA A 147 11.10 16.76 8.62
N ARG A 148 10.94 15.46 8.90
CA ARG A 148 9.81 14.89 9.65
C ARG A 148 10.33 14.05 10.79
N LEU A 149 9.55 14.00 11.88
CA LEU A 149 9.81 13.17 13.06
C LEU A 149 8.50 12.61 13.58
N GLY A 150 8.41 11.29 13.68
CA GLY A 150 7.23 10.58 14.18
C GLY A 150 6.87 9.38 13.35
N ALA A 151 5.64 8.89 13.52
CA ALA A 151 5.08 7.78 12.77
C ALA A 151 4.67 8.25 11.37
N ASP A 152 5.36 7.79 10.34
CA ASP A 152 5.15 8.18 8.93
C ASP A 152 5.77 7.12 8.01
N ASP A 153 5.45 7.18 6.73
CA ASP A 153 6.12 6.37 5.72
C ASP A 153 7.57 6.80 5.53
N GLY A 154 8.44 5.84 5.23
CA GLY A 154 9.83 6.09 4.87
C GLY A 154 9.97 6.83 3.53
N VAL A 155 11.16 7.40 3.29
CA VAL A 155 11.39 8.12 2.02
C VAL A 155 11.31 7.20 0.79
N ALA A 156 11.57 5.92 0.96
CA ALA A 156 11.47 4.94 -0.11
C ALA A 156 10.02 4.79 -0.59
N THR A 157 9.06 4.67 0.32
CA THR A 157 7.62 4.64 0.02
C THR A 157 7.11 5.99 -0.49
N ARG A 158 7.46 7.07 0.20
CA ARG A 158 7.01 8.44 -0.14
C ARG A 158 7.47 8.90 -1.52
N PHE A 159 8.59 8.41 -2.03
CA PHE A 159 9.13 8.78 -3.35
C PHE A 159 8.75 7.78 -4.44
N PHE A 160 8.02 6.72 -4.08
CA PHE A 160 7.60 5.69 -5.03
C PHE A 160 6.93 6.30 -6.27
N GLU A 161 7.25 5.75 -7.43
CA GLU A 161 6.61 6.03 -8.70
C GLU A 161 6.25 4.70 -9.38
N GLY A 162 5.09 4.68 -10.00
CA GLY A 162 4.59 3.52 -10.74
C GLY A 162 3.81 3.95 -11.96
N GLY A 163 3.16 3.01 -12.61
CA GLY A 163 2.28 3.28 -13.73
C GLY A 163 0.89 3.78 -13.29
N PRO A 164 0.03 4.15 -14.26
CA PRO A 164 -1.36 4.49 -13.98
C PRO A 164 -2.12 3.28 -13.42
N ALA A 165 -2.93 3.48 -12.38
CA ALA A 165 -3.69 2.43 -11.71
C ALA A 165 -5.18 2.45 -12.11
N LEU A 166 -5.73 1.25 -12.41
CA LEU A 166 -7.16 1.06 -12.65
C LEU A 166 -7.96 1.27 -11.36
N PHE A 167 -7.52 0.68 -10.27
CA PHE A 167 -8.11 0.84 -8.95
C PHE A 167 -7.14 1.60 -8.03
N ALA A 168 -7.66 2.44 -7.16
CA ALA A 168 -6.85 3.22 -6.23
C ALA A 168 -6.40 2.36 -5.03
N TYR A 169 -7.30 1.51 -4.54
CA TYR A 169 -7.07 0.68 -3.36
C TYR A 169 -7.03 -0.82 -3.66
N SER A 170 -7.68 -1.25 -4.75
CA SER A 170 -7.73 -2.65 -5.16
C SER A 170 -6.91 -2.89 -6.42
N GLY A 171 -5.68 -2.38 -6.49
CA GLY A 171 -4.74 -2.60 -7.60
C GLY A 171 -4.26 -4.05 -7.71
N LEU A 172 -3.61 -4.41 -8.84
CA LEU A 172 -2.88 -5.68 -8.98
C LEU A 172 -1.55 -5.67 -8.26
N VAL A 173 -1.06 -4.50 -7.93
CA VAL A 173 0.17 -4.28 -7.20
C VAL A 173 -0.09 -3.31 -6.07
N ASN A 174 0.50 -3.56 -4.91
CA ASN A 174 0.33 -2.76 -3.68
C ASN A 174 -1.16 -2.55 -3.27
N PRO A 175 -2.02 -3.58 -3.34
CA PRO A 175 -3.41 -3.38 -2.98
C PRO A 175 -3.56 -3.11 -1.48
N ALA A 176 -4.32 -2.11 -1.10
CA ALA A 176 -4.80 -1.95 0.26
C ALA A 176 -6.00 -2.89 0.51
N LEU A 177 -6.83 -3.15 -0.50
CA LEU A 177 -7.97 -4.06 -0.46
C LEU A 177 -7.83 -5.12 -1.55
N ASP A 178 -7.87 -6.40 -1.19
CA ASP A 178 -7.78 -7.49 -2.15
C ASP A 178 -8.95 -8.47 -2.04
N PRO A 179 -9.98 -8.36 -2.90
CA PRO A 179 -11.14 -9.24 -2.85
C PRO A 179 -10.83 -10.71 -3.15
N THR A 180 -9.69 -11.00 -3.77
CA THR A 180 -9.27 -12.37 -4.05
C THR A 180 -8.47 -12.98 -2.90
N GLY A 181 -7.82 -12.15 -2.08
CA GLY A 181 -6.88 -12.58 -1.05
C GLY A 181 -5.57 -13.16 -1.59
N GLU A 182 -5.33 -13.11 -2.91
CA GLU A 182 -4.24 -13.83 -3.57
C GLU A 182 -3.17 -12.93 -4.20
N ILE A 183 -3.36 -11.60 -4.19
CA ILE A 183 -2.38 -10.67 -4.75
C ILE A 183 -1.19 -10.54 -3.81
N ILE A 184 -0.03 -11.03 -4.27
CA ILE A 184 1.23 -10.96 -3.52
C ILE A 184 2.19 -9.92 -4.09
N ALA A 185 1.89 -9.30 -5.24
CA ALA A 185 2.77 -8.34 -5.88
C ALA A 185 2.80 -7.01 -5.13
N ARG A 186 4.01 -6.61 -4.67
CA ARG A 186 4.29 -5.32 -4.01
C ARG A 186 5.55 -4.72 -4.58
N THR A 187 5.45 -3.54 -5.14
CA THR A 187 6.55 -2.77 -5.69
C THR A 187 6.77 -1.45 -4.96
N ASP A 188 5.84 -1.04 -4.09
CA ASP A 188 6.05 0.03 -3.13
C ASP A 188 7.15 -0.38 -2.15
N HIS A 189 8.13 0.46 -1.98
CA HIS A 189 9.29 0.16 -1.16
C HIS A 189 8.97 0.43 0.33
N ASP A 190 8.00 -0.33 0.87
CA ASP A 190 7.53 -0.19 2.24
C ASP A 190 8.15 -1.27 3.16
N LEU A 191 9.41 -1.07 3.57
CA LEU A 191 10.07 -1.95 4.54
C LEU A 191 9.63 -1.65 5.97
N THR A 192 9.47 -0.38 6.32
CA THR A 192 9.35 0.06 7.72
C THR A 192 7.93 0.47 8.12
N GLY A 193 6.99 0.54 7.16
CA GLY A 193 5.62 0.99 7.39
C GLY A 193 5.53 2.34 8.10
N PRO A 194 4.42 2.64 8.76
CA PRO A 194 4.23 3.88 9.52
C PRO A 194 4.88 3.83 10.92
N ALA A 195 6.02 3.19 11.08
CA ALA A 195 6.77 3.19 12.33
C ALA A 195 7.42 4.55 12.61
N ALA A 196 7.74 4.81 13.88
CA ALA A 196 8.38 6.05 14.29
C ALA A 196 9.78 6.20 13.67
N LYS A 197 10.02 7.32 13.01
CA LYS A 197 11.26 7.58 12.27
C LYS A 197 11.61 9.05 12.21
N ILE A 198 12.84 9.32 11.80
CA ILE A 198 13.26 10.63 11.32
C ILE A 198 13.51 10.56 9.82
N SER A 199 13.02 11.53 9.08
CA SER A 199 13.26 11.61 7.65
C SER A 199 13.61 13.02 7.21
N TYR A 200 14.40 13.11 6.14
CA TYR A 200 14.73 14.37 5.49
C TYR A 200 14.61 14.20 3.98
N ALA A 201 14.04 15.21 3.33
CA ALA A 201 13.93 15.29 1.90
C ALA A 201 14.43 16.64 1.39
N THR A 202 15.34 16.64 0.40
CA THR A 202 15.89 17.87 -0.19
C THR A 202 14.82 18.67 -0.89
N PRO A 203 15.05 19.98 -1.13
CA PRO A 203 14.26 20.71 -2.11
C PRO A 203 14.37 20.06 -3.50
N ARG A 204 13.37 20.27 -4.34
CA ARG A 204 13.40 19.78 -5.73
C ARG A 204 14.24 20.72 -6.60
N ILE A 205 15.36 20.23 -7.11
CA ILE A 205 16.29 20.99 -7.97
C ILE A 205 16.27 20.40 -9.39
N LEU A 206 15.91 21.18 -10.39
CA LEU A 206 15.78 20.74 -11.79
C LEU A 206 14.87 19.51 -12.00
N GLY A 207 13.92 19.32 -11.08
CA GLY A 207 13.01 18.18 -11.09
C GLY A 207 13.48 16.98 -10.25
N LEU A 208 14.71 16.96 -9.74
CA LEU A 208 15.26 15.93 -8.89
C LEU A 208 15.09 16.29 -7.40
N ARG A 209 14.70 15.31 -6.59
CA ARG A 209 14.61 15.36 -5.13
C ARG A 209 15.25 14.11 -4.55
N GLY A 210 16.08 14.24 -3.50
CA GLY A 210 16.63 13.15 -2.74
C GLY A 210 16.01 13.09 -1.34
N GLY A 211 16.04 11.93 -0.72
CA GLY A 211 15.57 11.75 0.64
C GLY A 211 16.30 10.64 1.37
N VAL A 212 16.33 10.74 2.70
CA VAL A 212 16.84 9.72 3.62
C VAL A 212 15.89 9.57 4.79
N SER A 213 15.76 8.35 5.34
CA SER A 213 15.06 8.10 6.59
C SER A 213 15.78 7.07 7.43
N TYR A 214 15.58 7.17 8.74
CA TYR A 214 16.07 6.22 9.74
C TYR A 214 14.94 5.84 10.67
N THR A 215 14.71 4.54 10.82
CA THR A 215 13.70 3.95 11.68
C THR A 215 14.39 3.05 12.70
N PRO A 216 14.42 3.41 14.01
CA PRO A 216 15.08 2.60 15.01
C PRO A 216 14.47 1.20 15.16
N THR A 217 13.14 1.12 15.13
CA THR A 217 12.40 -0.15 15.21
C THR A 217 11.14 -0.03 14.35
N ALA A 218 10.98 -0.92 13.40
CA ALA A 218 9.78 -1.01 12.57
C ALA A 218 8.75 -1.92 13.24
N ASP A 219 8.11 -1.41 14.28
CA ASP A 219 7.12 -2.10 15.09
C ASP A 219 5.70 -2.08 14.48
N ARG A 220 5.49 -1.30 13.42
CA ARG A 220 4.21 -1.15 12.71
C ARG A 220 4.42 -1.23 11.22
N ARG A 221 3.59 -1.99 10.55
CA ARG A 221 3.70 -2.21 9.10
C ARG A 221 2.44 -1.82 8.31
N GLY A 222 1.54 -1.05 8.91
CA GLY A 222 0.24 -0.76 8.31
C GLY A 222 -0.76 -1.92 8.49
N VAL A 223 -2.04 -1.61 8.27
CA VAL A 223 -3.13 -2.55 8.51
C VAL A 223 -3.06 -3.74 7.58
N ASP A 224 -2.64 -3.52 6.35
CA ASP A 224 -2.58 -4.52 5.28
C ASP A 224 -1.36 -5.46 5.37
N ARG A 225 -0.42 -5.20 6.29
CA ARG A 225 0.83 -5.97 6.46
C ARG A 225 1.13 -6.40 7.88
N ASP A 226 0.27 -6.09 8.83
CA ASP A 226 0.48 -6.45 10.24
C ASP A 226 -0.02 -7.87 10.52
N THR A 227 0.89 -8.82 10.40
CA THR A 227 0.60 -10.25 10.67
C THR A 227 0.25 -10.53 12.13
N GLU A 228 0.70 -9.69 13.08
CA GLU A 228 0.39 -9.87 14.51
C GLU A 228 -1.10 -9.66 14.80
N THR A 229 -1.74 -8.77 14.04
CA THR A 229 -3.18 -8.55 14.13
C THR A 229 -3.97 -9.75 13.63
N ALA A 230 -3.49 -10.43 12.61
CA ALA A 230 -4.09 -11.63 12.05
C ALA A 230 -3.78 -12.90 12.90
N PHE A 231 -2.61 -12.94 13.55
CA PHE A 231 -2.12 -14.07 14.32
C PHE A 231 -1.69 -13.65 15.73
N PRO A 232 -2.59 -13.50 16.68
CA PRO A 232 -2.19 -13.27 18.05
C PRO A 232 -1.27 -14.38 18.56
N GLY A 233 -0.04 -14.02 18.93
CA GLY A 233 0.96 -14.94 19.41
C GLY A 233 1.82 -15.61 18.33
N SER A 234 1.69 -15.22 17.06
CA SER A 234 2.70 -15.56 16.04
C SER A 234 3.94 -14.68 16.24
N ALA A 235 5.11 -15.30 16.16
CA ALA A 235 6.35 -14.55 16.13
C ALA A 235 6.58 -14.02 14.70
N ARG A 236 6.91 -12.73 14.58
CA ARG A 236 7.35 -12.10 13.33
C ARG A 236 8.81 -11.68 13.44
N PRO A 237 9.52 -11.51 12.33
CA PRO A 237 10.85 -10.89 12.38
C PRO A 237 10.73 -9.43 12.84
N GLU A 238 11.54 -9.06 13.82
CA GLU A 238 11.72 -7.68 14.26
C GLU A 238 12.69 -6.99 13.31
N ILE A 239 12.36 -5.80 12.83
CA ILE A 239 13.19 -4.99 11.96
C ILE A 239 13.71 -3.81 12.76
N GLU A 240 15.04 -3.72 12.86
CA GLU A 240 15.74 -2.71 13.66
C GLU A 240 16.72 -1.94 12.79
N ASP A 241 17.04 -0.71 13.22
CA ASP A 241 18.07 0.15 12.64
C ASP A 241 17.92 0.31 11.11
N ALA A 242 16.67 0.46 10.64
CA ALA A 242 16.40 0.58 9.22
C ALA A 242 16.84 1.95 8.67
N PHE A 243 17.63 1.92 7.62
CA PHE A 243 18.06 3.09 6.87
C PHE A 243 17.51 3.00 5.44
N GLU A 244 16.96 4.11 4.96
CA GLU A 244 16.43 4.23 3.60
C GLU A 244 17.02 5.43 2.89
N VAL A 245 17.25 5.29 1.60
CA VAL A 245 17.61 6.38 0.69
C VAL A 245 16.75 6.29 -0.56
N ALA A 246 16.27 7.44 -1.05
CA ALA A 246 15.47 7.48 -2.26
C ALA A 246 15.77 8.72 -3.10
N LEU A 247 15.58 8.57 -4.40
CA LEU A 247 15.64 9.64 -5.40
C LEU A 247 14.32 9.66 -6.17
N ASN A 248 13.81 10.85 -6.44
CA ASN A 248 12.62 11.06 -7.25
C ASN A 248 12.88 12.15 -8.28
N LEU A 249 12.57 11.85 -9.54
CA LEU A 249 12.62 12.78 -10.67
C LEU A 249 11.20 13.07 -11.16
N SER A 250 10.87 14.35 -11.33
CA SER A 250 9.63 14.78 -12.00
C SER A 250 9.96 15.92 -12.95
N ARG A 251 9.81 15.70 -14.24
CA ARG A 251 10.20 16.68 -15.26
C ARG A 251 9.23 16.68 -16.43
N ARG A 252 8.88 17.89 -16.87
CA ARG A 252 8.19 18.09 -18.15
C ARG A 252 9.21 18.47 -19.22
N LEU A 253 9.20 17.74 -20.34
CA LEU A 253 10.07 18.01 -21.49
C LEU A 253 9.43 19.11 -22.35
N PRO A 254 10.04 20.32 -22.47
CA PRO A 254 9.38 21.47 -23.10
C PRO A 254 9.06 21.25 -24.59
N GLN A 255 9.90 20.51 -25.31
CA GLN A 255 9.75 20.31 -26.76
C GLN A 255 8.66 19.29 -27.13
N SER A 256 8.50 18.23 -26.34
CA SER A 256 7.53 17.16 -26.61
C SER A 256 6.27 17.26 -25.76
N GLY A 257 6.28 18.10 -24.70
CA GLY A 257 5.20 18.17 -23.72
C GLY A 257 5.08 16.94 -22.80
N VAL A 258 5.96 15.95 -22.98
CA VAL A 258 5.99 14.72 -22.18
C VAL A 258 6.32 15.03 -20.73
N ARG A 259 5.52 14.52 -19.80
CA ARG A 259 5.83 14.50 -18.37
C ARG A 259 6.47 13.17 -18.02
N LEU A 260 7.69 13.22 -17.51
CA LEU A 260 8.42 12.06 -17.01
C LEU A 260 8.48 12.10 -15.49
N ARG A 261 8.24 10.95 -14.86
CA ARG A 261 8.51 10.72 -13.45
C ARG A 261 9.31 9.45 -13.32
N ALA A 262 10.22 9.41 -12.36
CA ALA A 262 10.98 8.21 -12.04
C ALA A 262 11.39 8.26 -10.58
N ALA A 263 11.51 7.11 -9.97
CA ALA A 263 12.03 6.96 -8.62
C ALA A 263 12.93 5.73 -8.53
N ALA A 264 13.88 5.79 -7.60
CA ALA A 264 14.67 4.66 -7.19
C ALA A 264 14.93 4.77 -5.69
N ALA A 265 14.90 3.63 -5.00
CA ALA A 265 15.12 3.57 -3.57
C ALA A 265 15.93 2.34 -3.18
N TYR A 266 16.64 2.45 -2.08
CA TYR A 266 17.34 1.38 -1.39
C TYR A 266 17.08 1.48 0.11
N SER A 267 16.89 0.33 0.74
CA SER A 267 16.83 0.22 2.20
C SER A 267 17.65 -0.96 2.71
N GLN A 268 18.12 -0.82 3.95
CA GLN A 268 18.82 -1.84 4.69
C GLN A 268 18.39 -1.77 6.15
N ALA A 269 18.20 -2.95 6.79
CA ALA A 269 17.86 -3.05 8.19
C ALA A 269 18.37 -4.36 8.78
N ASP A 270 18.59 -4.38 10.08
CA ASP A 270 18.84 -5.61 10.81
C ASP A 270 17.50 -6.32 11.10
N THR A 271 17.51 -7.64 10.97
CA THR A 271 16.32 -8.46 11.20
C THR A 271 16.60 -9.51 12.25
N ARG A 272 15.77 -9.57 13.29
CA ARG A 272 15.86 -10.53 14.37
C ARG A 272 14.58 -11.37 14.45
N PHE A 273 14.77 -12.64 14.77
CA PHE A 273 13.67 -13.57 15.01
C PHE A 273 13.96 -14.42 16.23
N ALA A 274 13.35 -14.10 17.35
CA ALA A 274 13.64 -14.75 18.63
C ALA A 274 13.49 -16.28 18.62
N PRO A 275 12.51 -16.91 17.92
CA PRO A 275 12.39 -18.36 17.84
C PRO A 275 13.56 -19.05 17.12
N ASP A 276 14.16 -18.41 16.12
CA ASP A 276 15.34 -18.89 15.41
C ASP A 276 16.26 -17.73 15.02
N PRO A 277 17.25 -17.40 15.84
CA PRO A 277 18.17 -16.30 15.59
C PRO A 277 19.08 -16.47 14.35
N THR A 278 19.12 -17.67 13.77
CA THR A 278 19.97 -17.97 12.61
C THR A 278 19.23 -17.88 11.28
N LEU A 279 17.90 -17.76 11.31
CA LEU A 279 17.06 -17.72 10.12
C LEU A 279 17.18 -16.40 9.37
N TYR A 280 17.32 -15.29 10.11
CA TYR A 280 17.38 -13.95 9.55
C TYR A 280 18.74 -13.28 9.77
N GLY A 281 19.06 -12.37 8.88
CA GLY A 281 20.20 -11.49 8.91
C GLY A 281 19.78 -10.08 8.51
N THR A 282 20.65 -9.39 7.76
CA THR A 282 20.33 -8.06 7.23
C THR A 282 19.35 -8.17 6.06
N VAL A 283 18.23 -7.43 6.16
CA VAL A 283 17.32 -7.24 5.02
C VAL A 283 17.82 -6.10 4.14
N GLU A 284 17.91 -6.37 2.85
CA GLU A 284 18.27 -5.39 1.83
C GLU A 284 17.18 -5.38 0.76
N THR A 285 16.70 -4.18 0.41
CA THR A 285 15.67 -4.00 -0.60
C THR A 285 16.04 -2.87 -1.53
N TRP A 286 15.78 -3.02 -2.81
CA TRP A 286 15.87 -1.95 -3.78
C TRP A 286 14.66 -1.93 -4.69
N SER A 287 14.29 -0.75 -5.15
CA SER A 287 13.18 -0.56 -6.07
C SER A 287 13.45 0.52 -7.08
N ALA A 288 12.78 0.42 -8.22
CA ALA A 288 12.77 1.45 -9.24
C ALA A 288 11.41 1.49 -9.92
N GLY A 289 10.98 2.69 -10.29
CA GLY A 289 9.77 2.86 -11.05
C GLY A 289 9.81 4.12 -11.91
N ALA A 290 9.03 4.11 -12.97
CA ALA A 290 8.95 5.26 -13.86
C ALA A 290 7.59 5.34 -14.55
N SER A 291 7.18 6.56 -14.88
CA SER A 291 6.01 6.83 -15.71
C SER A 291 6.27 7.94 -16.72
N ALA A 292 5.59 7.84 -17.85
CA ALA A 292 5.59 8.85 -18.89
C ALA A 292 4.17 9.19 -19.31
N GLU A 293 3.86 10.48 -19.32
CA GLU A 293 2.56 11.00 -19.75
C GLU A 293 2.75 11.78 -21.05
N PHE A 294 2.16 11.25 -22.10
CA PHE A 294 2.04 11.89 -23.41
C PHE A 294 0.64 12.50 -23.51
N SER A 295 0.37 13.32 -24.53
CA SER A 295 -0.92 14.01 -24.72
C SER A 295 -2.18 13.14 -24.46
N ARG A 296 -2.17 11.85 -24.84
CA ARG A 296 -3.31 10.92 -24.70
C ARG A 296 -2.91 9.54 -24.23
N LEU A 297 -1.72 9.36 -23.73
CA LEU A 297 -1.24 8.07 -23.28
C LEU A 297 -0.41 8.28 -22.02
N LYS A 298 -0.74 7.52 -20.99
CA LYS A 298 0.10 7.36 -19.80
C LYS A 298 0.60 5.94 -19.78
N VAL A 299 1.88 5.74 -19.56
CA VAL A 299 2.48 4.42 -19.40
C VAL A 299 3.43 4.47 -18.21
N GLY A 300 3.59 3.36 -17.54
CA GLY A 300 4.57 3.28 -16.47
C GLY A 300 4.72 1.88 -15.94
N GLY A 301 5.67 1.72 -15.05
CA GLY A 301 5.92 0.44 -14.39
C GLY A 301 6.85 0.62 -13.21
N SER A 302 6.92 -0.41 -12.39
CA SER A 302 7.76 -0.48 -11.21
C SER A 302 8.32 -1.89 -11.03
N TYR A 303 9.44 -1.96 -10.35
CA TYR A 303 10.11 -3.21 -9.97
C TYR A 303 10.69 -3.08 -8.57
N LEU A 304 10.66 -4.17 -7.82
CA LEU A 304 11.26 -4.28 -6.50
C LEU A 304 11.91 -5.65 -6.34
N ASN A 305 13.02 -5.69 -5.62
CA ASN A 305 13.67 -6.91 -5.17
C ASN A 305 14.15 -6.75 -3.72
N SER A 306 13.98 -7.79 -2.93
CA SER A 306 14.41 -7.88 -1.53
C SER A 306 14.92 -9.29 -1.24
N ASN A 307 15.98 -9.40 -0.42
CA ASN A 307 16.42 -10.69 0.10
C ASN A 307 15.55 -11.21 1.26
N ASN A 308 14.45 -10.51 1.60
CA ASN A 308 13.56 -10.84 2.73
C ASN A 308 14.26 -10.99 4.10
N GLY A 309 15.53 -10.60 4.19
CA GLY A 309 16.36 -10.78 5.38
C GLY A 309 16.72 -12.23 5.69
N ILE A 310 16.51 -13.17 4.79
CA ILE A 310 16.76 -14.59 5.01
C ILE A 310 18.27 -14.87 4.95
N ALA A 311 18.86 -15.32 6.06
CA ALA A 311 20.28 -15.60 6.15
C ALA A 311 20.66 -16.98 5.63
N ALA A 312 19.74 -17.95 5.66
CA ALA A 312 19.99 -19.33 5.28
C ALA A 312 18.91 -19.87 4.34
N GLY A 313 19.30 -20.18 3.11
CA GLY A 313 18.39 -20.73 2.10
C GLY A 313 17.82 -19.69 1.13
N PRO A 314 16.91 -20.11 0.25
CA PRO A 314 16.23 -19.22 -0.68
C PRO A 314 15.31 -18.26 0.10
N GLY A 315 15.38 -16.99 -0.23
CA GLY A 315 14.63 -15.96 0.50
C GLY A 315 14.21 -14.78 -0.35
N ASP A 316 14.69 -14.71 -1.59
CA ASP A 316 14.46 -13.55 -2.44
C ASP A 316 12.98 -13.35 -2.75
N TYR A 317 12.57 -12.10 -2.65
CA TYR A 317 11.29 -11.61 -3.10
C TYR A 317 11.51 -10.65 -4.26
N SER A 318 10.76 -10.82 -5.33
CA SER A 318 10.73 -9.86 -6.43
C SER A 318 9.31 -9.61 -6.90
N ALA A 319 9.04 -8.37 -7.31
CA ALA A 319 7.76 -7.99 -7.88
C ALA A 319 7.93 -6.93 -8.97
N TRP A 320 7.03 -6.95 -9.95
CA TRP A 320 6.99 -5.97 -11.02
C TRP A 320 5.57 -5.65 -11.44
N ALA A 321 5.38 -4.47 -11.99
CA ALA A 321 4.12 -4.05 -12.60
C ALA A 321 4.36 -3.16 -13.81
N VAL A 322 3.50 -3.29 -14.80
CA VAL A 322 3.45 -2.41 -15.99
C VAL A 322 2.01 -2.06 -16.27
N SER A 323 1.75 -0.79 -16.59
CA SER A 323 0.41 -0.33 -16.90
C SER A 323 0.39 0.77 -17.96
N ALA A 324 -0.76 0.89 -18.61
CA ALA A 324 -1.04 1.94 -19.58
C ALA A 324 -2.46 2.46 -19.41
N ALA A 325 -2.64 3.76 -19.65
CA ALA A 325 -3.94 4.41 -19.58
C ALA A 325 -4.14 5.42 -20.72
N ILE A 326 -5.36 5.48 -21.24
CA ILE A 326 -5.75 6.41 -22.28
C ILE A 326 -6.97 7.22 -21.79
N PRO A 327 -6.83 8.53 -21.58
CA PRO A 327 -7.92 9.40 -21.14
C PRO A 327 -8.87 9.78 -22.30
N PHE A 328 -10.16 9.76 -22.02
CA PHE A 328 -11.25 10.18 -22.90
C PHE A 328 -12.18 11.16 -22.14
N GLY A 329 -11.73 12.39 -21.96
CA GLY A 329 -12.45 13.36 -21.13
C GLY A 329 -12.43 12.98 -19.65
N LYS A 330 -13.60 12.70 -19.05
CA LYS A 330 -13.73 12.26 -17.65
C LYS A 330 -13.57 10.75 -17.45
N VAL A 331 -13.43 10.00 -18.53
CA VAL A 331 -13.23 8.55 -18.53
C VAL A 331 -11.80 8.23 -18.94
N GLU A 332 -11.20 7.22 -18.32
CA GLU A 332 -9.88 6.72 -18.66
C GLU A 332 -9.95 5.21 -18.81
N ALA A 333 -9.46 4.67 -19.92
CA ALA A 333 -9.29 3.22 -20.09
C ALA A 333 -7.90 2.84 -19.57
N VAL A 334 -7.83 1.81 -18.73
CA VAL A 334 -6.59 1.37 -18.06
C VAL A 334 -6.41 -0.12 -18.26
N ALA A 335 -5.16 -0.53 -18.53
CA ALA A 335 -4.74 -1.93 -18.55
C ALA A 335 -3.47 -2.08 -17.70
N GLU A 336 -3.40 -3.15 -16.92
CA GLU A 336 -2.30 -3.45 -16.02
C GLU A 336 -1.93 -4.91 -16.08
N VAL A 337 -0.64 -5.19 -15.89
CA VAL A 337 -0.09 -6.53 -15.68
C VAL A 337 0.92 -6.46 -14.54
N SER A 338 0.99 -7.51 -13.74
CA SER A 338 1.95 -7.63 -12.63
C SER A 338 2.36 -9.07 -12.41
N GLY A 339 3.52 -9.24 -11.79
CA GLY A 339 3.99 -10.54 -11.33
C GLY A 339 4.83 -10.40 -10.08
N ALA A 340 4.92 -11.48 -9.32
CA ALA A 340 5.76 -11.56 -8.13
C ALA A 340 6.17 -12.99 -7.84
N ASP A 341 7.38 -13.13 -7.28
CA ASP A 341 7.93 -14.38 -6.76
C ASP A 341 8.43 -14.16 -5.33
N ASP A 342 8.10 -15.08 -4.42
CA ASP A 342 8.64 -15.14 -3.08
C ASP A 342 9.22 -16.54 -2.83
N GLU A 343 10.53 -16.64 -2.84
CA GLU A 343 11.23 -17.92 -2.67
C GLU A 343 11.06 -18.48 -1.25
N PHE A 344 10.98 -17.60 -0.24
CA PHE A 344 10.80 -18.01 1.15
C PHE A 344 9.41 -18.60 1.40
N ALA A 345 8.37 -17.93 0.93
CA ALA A 345 7.01 -18.44 0.97
C ALA A 345 6.77 -19.54 -0.07
N GLY A 346 7.61 -19.63 -1.11
CA GLY A 346 7.45 -20.56 -2.22
C GLY A 346 6.25 -20.21 -3.09
N LEU A 347 5.98 -18.94 -3.30
CA LEU A 347 4.84 -18.43 -4.04
C LEU A 347 5.26 -17.72 -5.31
N THR A 348 4.46 -17.83 -6.34
CA THR A 348 4.56 -17.05 -7.59
C THR A 348 3.19 -16.51 -7.96
N SER A 349 3.12 -15.35 -8.56
CA SER A 349 1.86 -14.77 -9.03
C SER A 349 2.06 -14.01 -10.32
N ASP A 350 1.13 -14.24 -11.27
CA ASP A 350 0.95 -13.46 -12.48
C ASP A 350 -0.49 -12.94 -12.52
N SER A 351 -0.66 -11.66 -12.84
CA SER A 351 -1.99 -11.05 -12.81
C SER A 351 -2.15 -10.01 -13.90
N TRP A 352 -3.37 -9.84 -14.37
CA TRP A 352 -3.70 -8.76 -15.29
C TRP A 352 -5.10 -8.22 -15.04
N GLN A 353 -5.32 -6.97 -15.42
CA GLN A 353 -6.64 -6.34 -15.38
C GLN A 353 -6.79 -5.30 -16.49
N ILE A 354 -8.04 -5.08 -16.88
CA ILE A 354 -8.42 -4.04 -17.83
C ILE A 354 -9.77 -3.45 -17.44
N GLY A 355 -9.91 -2.14 -17.58
CA GLY A 355 -11.18 -1.51 -17.23
C GLY A 355 -11.23 -0.02 -17.51
N LEU A 356 -12.22 0.61 -16.92
CA LEU A 356 -12.54 2.01 -17.08
C LEU A 356 -12.56 2.71 -15.71
N VAL A 357 -12.02 3.91 -15.68
CA VAL A 357 -12.10 4.84 -14.57
C VAL A 357 -12.93 6.03 -14.99
N TRP A 358 -13.94 6.40 -14.22
CA TRP A 358 -14.74 7.59 -14.42
C TRP A 358 -14.60 8.54 -13.24
N LYS A 359 -14.25 9.81 -13.52
CA LYS A 359 -14.11 10.88 -12.54
C LYS A 359 -15.17 11.94 -12.80
N PRO A 360 -16.38 11.79 -12.22
CA PRO A 360 -17.47 12.77 -12.42
C PRO A 360 -17.12 14.15 -11.84
N SER A 361 -16.43 14.20 -10.71
CA SER A 361 -15.87 15.41 -10.06
C SER A 361 -14.46 15.11 -9.53
N GLU A 362 -13.83 16.09 -8.88
CA GLU A 362 -12.51 15.95 -8.26
C GLU A 362 -12.57 14.99 -7.05
N ASP A 363 -13.71 14.98 -6.34
CA ASP A 363 -13.88 14.19 -5.12
C ASP A 363 -14.30 12.75 -5.36
N TRP A 364 -14.77 12.41 -6.58
CA TRP A 364 -15.30 11.10 -6.89
C TRP A 364 -14.51 10.38 -7.97
N ARG A 365 -14.20 9.12 -7.69
CA ARG A 365 -13.61 8.21 -8.66
C ARG A 365 -14.37 6.88 -8.62
N LEU A 366 -14.87 6.46 -9.78
CA LEU A 366 -15.52 5.17 -9.99
C LEU A 366 -14.69 4.38 -10.98
N ALA A 367 -14.34 3.16 -10.63
CA ALA A 367 -13.58 2.27 -11.51
C ALA A 367 -14.30 0.93 -11.62
N SER A 368 -14.24 0.33 -12.79
CA SER A 368 -14.73 -1.03 -13.01
C SER A 368 -13.88 -1.72 -14.03
N GLY A 369 -13.57 -2.99 -13.80
CA GLY A 369 -12.76 -3.76 -14.73
C GLY A 369 -12.88 -5.25 -14.51
N TRP A 370 -12.37 -5.99 -15.49
CA TRP A 370 -12.12 -7.41 -15.40
C TRP A 370 -10.71 -7.65 -14.89
N ARG A 371 -10.58 -8.58 -13.98
CA ARG A 371 -9.32 -8.99 -13.37
C ARG A 371 -9.14 -10.50 -13.49
N GLU A 372 -7.90 -10.92 -13.65
CA GLU A 372 -7.45 -12.29 -13.48
C GLU A 372 -6.18 -12.30 -12.62
N VAL A 373 -6.21 -13.12 -11.57
CA VAL A 373 -5.09 -13.35 -10.65
C VAL A 373 -4.79 -14.83 -10.69
N ASP A 374 -3.56 -15.19 -10.97
CA ASP A 374 -3.06 -16.56 -10.92
C ASP A 374 -1.91 -16.62 -9.92
N THR A 375 -2.13 -17.27 -8.78
CA THR A 375 -1.12 -17.44 -7.74
C THR A 375 -0.85 -18.92 -7.52
N GLY A 376 0.40 -19.32 -7.67
CA GLY A 376 0.87 -20.71 -7.63
C GLY A 376 2.03 -20.91 -6.67
N TYR A 377 2.59 -22.12 -6.69
CA TYR A 377 3.74 -22.51 -5.89
C TYR A 377 5.00 -22.66 -6.75
N LEU A 378 6.13 -22.08 -6.31
CA LEU A 378 7.42 -22.12 -7.02
C LEU A 378 8.02 -23.52 -7.14
N ASN A 379 7.72 -24.45 -6.23
CA ASN A 379 8.29 -25.79 -6.19
C ASN A 379 7.22 -26.84 -5.89
N SER A 380 6.33 -27.09 -6.81
CA SER A 380 5.26 -28.09 -6.66
C SER A 380 5.75 -29.51 -6.93
N GLY A 381 6.74 -29.97 -6.18
CA GLY A 381 7.10 -31.41 -6.14
C GLY A 381 6.21 -32.26 -5.23
N GLY A 382 5.24 -31.66 -4.55
CA GLY A 382 4.32 -32.32 -3.65
C GLY A 382 2.92 -31.74 -3.74
N GLN A 383 1.91 -32.58 -3.65
CA GLN A 383 0.51 -32.15 -3.62
C GLN A 383 0.27 -31.23 -2.41
N LEU A 384 0.27 -29.95 -2.63
CA LEU A 384 -0.22 -28.98 -1.65
C LEU A 384 -1.70 -28.71 -1.92
N PRO A 385 -2.54 -28.59 -0.88
CA PRO A 385 -3.94 -28.31 -1.07
C PRO A 385 -4.11 -26.92 -1.70
N SER A 386 -4.87 -26.88 -2.71
CA SER A 386 -5.54 -25.81 -3.45
C SER A 386 -5.43 -24.37 -2.93
N MET A 387 -4.26 -23.81 -2.91
CA MET A 387 -4.00 -22.42 -3.23
C MET A 387 -3.24 -22.48 -4.56
N GLY A 388 -3.83 -22.12 -5.59
CA GLY A 388 -3.31 -22.20 -6.94
C GLY A 388 -4.48 -22.44 -7.87
N GLY A 389 -4.81 -21.40 -8.55
CA GLY A 389 -5.84 -21.40 -9.56
C GLY A 389 -6.07 -19.98 -10.01
N SER A 390 -6.32 -19.81 -11.29
CA SER A 390 -6.70 -18.52 -11.83
C SER A 390 -8.05 -18.12 -11.24
N ARG A 391 -8.08 -16.97 -10.57
CA ARG A 391 -9.33 -16.31 -10.16
C ARG A 391 -9.58 -15.14 -11.08
N SER A 392 -10.75 -15.13 -11.69
CA SER A 392 -11.13 -14.05 -12.59
C SER A 392 -12.53 -13.55 -12.26
N GLY A 393 -12.74 -12.25 -12.43
CA GLY A 393 -14.04 -11.65 -12.16
C GLY A 393 -14.07 -10.15 -12.38
N ILE A 394 -15.24 -9.59 -12.17
CA ILE A 394 -15.47 -8.15 -12.23
C ILE A 394 -15.15 -7.55 -10.87
N VAL A 395 -14.40 -6.45 -10.88
CA VAL A 395 -14.15 -5.61 -9.70
C VAL A 395 -14.71 -4.21 -9.98
N ILE A 396 -15.37 -3.65 -8.99
CA ILE A 396 -15.90 -2.29 -9.00
C ILE A 396 -15.36 -1.58 -7.76
N GLU A 397 -14.79 -0.41 -7.94
CA GLU A 397 -14.29 0.43 -6.85
C GLU A 397 -14.90 1.82 -6.93
N ILE A 398 -15.38 2.30 -5.78
CA ILE A 398 -15.88 3.67 -5.61
C ILE A 398 -15.04 4.33 -4.53
N THR A 399 -14.42 5.45 -4.86
CA THR A 399 -13.67 6.26 -3.90
C THR A 399 -14.24 7.66 -3.81
N ARG A 400 -14.17 8.23 -2.62
CA ARG A 400 -14.56 9.61 -2.34
C ARG A 400 -13.55 10.26 -1.40
N SER A 401 -13.07 11.44 -1.78
CA SER A 401 -12.23 12.33 -0.95
C SER A 401 -13.07 13.53 -0.49
N LEU A 402 -12.91 13.95 0.76
CA LEU A 402 -13.66 15.04 1.40
C LEU A 402 -12.70 15.99 2.09
#